data_45d05802b9181f38f3ccb8681516dccf
#
_entry.id   45d05802b9181f38f3ccb8681516dccf
#
_cell.length_a   1.000
_cell.length_b   1.000
_cell.length_c   1.000
_cell.angle_alpha   90.00
_cell.angle_beta   90.00
_cell.angle_gamma   90.00
#
_symmetry.space_group_name_H-M   'P 1'
#
loop_
_entity.id
_entity.type
_entity.pdbx_description
1 polymer ?
#
loop_
_entity_poly.entity_id
_entity_poly.type
_entity_poly.pdbx_seq_one_letter_code
_entity_poly.pdbx_strand_id
1 'polypeptide(L)'
;CRNLAEKIKNIIDINSIDLIVSPAMGGVIVGYELSRHLDKINIFAERKDGVFSIRRGFNINKGSKVLVVEDIVTTGKSSLECFKCINDLGGEIIAEAALINRGGDSVNLGVPLITLANLNIPNYEEDNLPVDLIDIPAVKPGSRPGK
;
A
#
# COMPACT_ATOMS: atom_id res chain seq x y z
N CYS A 1 -12.89 -3.28 5.55
CA CYS A 1 -12.20 -4.42 4.89
C CYS A 1 -13.18 -5.37 4.19
N ARG A 2 -14.39 -5.67 4.74
CA ARG A 2 -15.35 -6.58 4.09
C ARG A 2 -15.64 -6.18 2.63
N ASN A 3 -16.04 -4.94 2.40
CA ASN A 3 -16.35 -4.46 1.04
C ASN A 3 -15.12 -4.48 0.11
N LEU A 4 -13.92 -4.25 0.65
CA LEU A 4 -12.68 -4.37 -0.11
C LEU A 4 -12.42 -5.84 -0.48
N ALA A 5 -12.63 -6.77 0.44
CA ALA A 5 -12.51 -8.20 0.17
C ALA A 5 -13.46 -8.67 -0.94
N GLU A 6 -14.72 -8.24 -0.89
CA GLU A 6 -15.69 -8.56 -1.95
C GLU A 6 -15.28 -7.96 -3.31
N LYS A 7 -14.76 -6.73 -3.31
CA LYS A 7 -14.25 -6.12 -4.54
C LYS A 7 -13.05 -6.88 -5.11
N ILE A 8 -12.13 -7.34 -4.26
CA ILE A 8 -10.98 -8.17 -4.66
C ILE A 8 -11.44 -9.48 -5.28
N LYS A 9 -12.37 -10.20 -4.64
CA LYS A 9 -12.93 -11.47 -5.13
C LYS A 9 -13.57 -11.36 -6.52
N ASN A 10 -14.08 -10.19 -6.86
CA ASN A 10 -14.67 -9.93 -8.18
C ASN A 10 -13.65 -9.59 -9.27
N ILE A 11 -12.40 -9.28 -8.90
CA ILE A 11 -11.38 -8.81 -9.85
C ILE A 11 -10.27 -9.84 -10.03
N ILE A 12 -9.88 -10.53 -8.97
CA ILE A 12 -8.82 -11.56 -9.00
C ILE A 12 -9.29 -12.86 -8.36
N ASP A 13 -8.77 -13.97 -8.88
CA ASP A 13 -8.97 -15.28 -8.25
C ASP A 13 -8.24 -15.34 -6.91
N ILE A 14 -9.01 -15.46 -5.82
CA ILE A 14 -8.47 -15.55 -4.46
C ILE A 14 -7.55 -16.76 -4.29
N ASN A 15 -7.79 -17.84 -5.02
CA ASN A 15 -6.93 -19.04 -4.93
C ASN A 15 -5.54 -18.78 -5.50
N SER A 16 -5.39 -17.75 -6.34
CA SER A 16 -4.08 -17.33 -6.85
C SER A 16 -3.26 -16.52 -5.84
N ILE A 17 -3.82 -16.11 -4.71
CA ILE A 17 -3.11 -15.38 -3.66
C ILE A 17 -2.52 -16.38 -2.67
N ASP A 18 -1.20 -16.39 -2.53
CA ASP A 18 -0.51 -17.20 -1.52
C ASP A 18 -0.32 -16.42 -0.21
N LEU A 19 -0.09 -15.11 -0.30
CA LEU A 19 0.34 -14.28 0.82
C LEU A 19 -0.17 -12.84 0.67
N ILE A 20 -0.54 -12.23 1.79
CA ILE A 20 -0.77 -10.79 1.89
C ILE A 20 0.44 -10.16 2.57
N VAL A 21 0.96 -9.08 1.99
CA VAL A 21 2.04 -8.27 2.59
C VAL A 21 1.57 -6.85 2.77
N SER A 22 1.73 -6.33 3.99
CA SER A 22 1.28 -4.98 4.35
C SER A 22 2.46 -4.09 4.73
N PRO A 23 2.67 -2.95 4.07
CA PRO A 23 3.65 -1.97 4.53
C PRO A 23 3.30 -1.43 5.92
N ALA A 24 4.24 -1.50 6.85
CA ALA A 24 4.06 -0.94 8.18
C ALA A 24 4.26 0.58 8.16
N MET A 25 3.48 1.32 8.94
CA MET A 25 2.51 0.91 9.96
C MET A 25 1.07 0.91 9.45
N GLY A 26 0.68 1.82 8.53
CA GLY A 26 -0.71 2.06 8.14
C GLY A 26 -1.41 0.81 7.60
N GLY A 27 -0.74 0.10 6.70
CA GLY A 27 -1.28 -1.11 6.07
C GLY A 27 -1.49 -2.30 7.01
N VAL A 28 -0.83 -2.35 8.17
CA VAL A 28 -0.81 -3.56 9.02
C VAL A 28 -2.20 -3.97 9.49
N ILE A 29 -3.00 -3.01 10.01
CA ILE A 29 -4.35 -3.33 10.51
C ILE A 29 -5.30 -3.67 9.36
N VAL A 30 -5.19 -2.95 8.25
CA VAL A 30 -6.00 -3.20 7.05
C VAL A 30 -5.69 -4.59 6.49
N GLY A 31 -4.40 -4.92 6.36
CA GLY A 31 -3.95 -6.23 5.89
C GLY A 31 -4.38 -7.36 6.80
N TYR A 32 -4.25 -7.20 8.11
CA TYR A 32 -4.73 -8.19 9.08
C TYR A 32 -6.23 -8.46 8.92
N GLU A 33 -7.05 -7.41 8.90
CA GLU A 33 -8.50 -7.61 8.80
C GLU A 33 -8.91 -8.11 7.41
N LEU A 34 -8.23 -7.67 6.36
CA LEU A 34 -8.49 -8.17 5.00
C LEU A 34 -8.11 -9.65 4.87
N SER A 35 -7.00 -10.07 5.46
CA SER A 35 -6.56 -11.48 5.45
C SER A 35 -7.57 -12.41 6.09
N ARG A 36 -8.24 -11.97 7.16
CA ARG A 36 -9.35 -12.72 7.79
C ARG A 36 -10.55 -12.89 6.86
N HIS A 37 -10.88 -11.88 6.03
CA HIS A 37 -11.98 -11.97 5.07
C HIS A 37 -11.64 -12.80 3.83
N LEU A 38 -10.36 -12.90 3.48
CA LEU A 38 -9.87 -13.65 2.32
C LEU A 38 -9.36 -15.06 2.68
N ASP A 39 -9.29 -15.39 3.98
CA ASP A 39 -8.68 -16.62 4.50
C ASP A 39 -7.24 -16.83 3.99
N LYS A 40 -6.42 -15.76 4.15
CA LYS A 40 -5.03 -15.76 3.71
C LYS A 40 -4.08 -15.37 4.84
N ILE A 41 -2.84 -15.81 4.75
CA ILE A 41 -1.78 -15.38 5.68
C ILE A 41 -1.45 -13.91 5.39
N ASN A 42 -1.31 -13.11 6.46
CA ASN A 42 -0.78 -11.74 6.37
C ASN A 42 0.53 -11.63 7.14
N ILE A 43 1.51 -11.02 6.49
CA ILE A 43 2.75 -10.53 7.10
C ILE A 43 2.91 -9.05 6.79
N PHE A 44 3.90 -8.40 7.39
CA PHE A 44 4.17 -7.00 7.08
C PHE A 44 5.64 -6.74 6.78
N ALA A 45 5.85 -5.75 5.91
CA ALA A 45 7.15 -5.17 5.64
C ALA A 45 7.34 -3.93 6.52
N GLU A 46 8.47 -3.80 7.19
CA GLU A 46 8.80 -2.62 7.99
C GLU A 46 10.05 -1.90 7.46
N ARG A 47 10.13 -0.60 7.65
CA ARG A 47 11.33 0.15 7.28
C ARG A 47 12.41 0.00 8.34
N LYS A 48 13.58 -0.42 7.88
CA LYS A 48 14.83 -0.36 8.64
C LYS A 48 15.80 0.50 7.84
N ASP A 49 16.32 1.54 8.45
CA ASP A 49 17.26 2.47 7.82
C ASP A 49 16.71 3.05 6.47
N GLY A 50 15.39 3.32 6.44
CA GLY A 50 14.69 3.86 5.28
C GLY A 50 14.26 2.85 4.23
N VAL A 51 14.72 1.60 4.28
CA VAL A 51 14.41 0.54 3.29
C VAL A 51 13.43 -0.48 3.87
N PHE A 52 12.46 -0.91 3.05
CA PHE A 52 11.56 -2.00 3.45
C PHE A 52 12.30 -3.32 3.58
N SER A 53 11.92 -4.09 4.58
CA SER A 53 12.44 -5.43 4.84
C SER A 53 11.39 -6.31 5.52
N ILE A 54 11.40 -7.60 5.19
CA ILE A 54 10.63 -8.62 5.88
C ILE A 54 11.46 -9.12 7.06
N ARG A 55 10.92 -9.03 8.27
CA ARG A 55 11.63 -9.32 9.53
C ARG A 55 10.77 -10.16 10.47
N ARG A 56 11.18 -10.30 11.73
CA ARG A 56 10.43 -10.96 12.82
C ARG A 56 10.10 -12.43 12.54
N GLY A 57 10.97 -13.12 11.77
CA GLY A 57 10.76 -14.51 11.42
C GLY A 57 9.77 -14.74 10.28
N PHE A 58 9.25 -13.67 9.68
CA PHE A 58 8.45 -13.79 8.46
C PHE A 58 9.33 -14.14 7.25
N ASN A 59 8.74 -14.85 6.30
CA ASN A 59 9.41 -15.27 5.08
C ASN A 59 8.46 -15.15 3.87
N ILE A 60 9.04 -14.91 2.70
CA ILE A 60 8.36 -14.99 1.40
C ILE A 60 9.04 -16.11 0.61
N ASN A 61 8.29 -17.13 0.26
CA ASN A 61 8.82 -18.21 -0.57
C ASN A 61 8.96 -17.73 -2.02
N LYS A 62 10.00 -18.23 -2.69
CA LYS A 62 10.20 -17.92 -4.11
C LYS A 62 8.98 -18.36 -4.94
N GLY A 63 8.49 -17.44 -5.77
CA GLY A 63 7.31 -17.64 -6.61
C GLY A 63 5.99 -17.47 -5.88
N SER A 64 5.98 -17.10 -4.59
CA SER A 64 4.72 -16.77 -3.89
C SER A 64 4.02 -15.59 -4.55
N LYS A 65 2.75 -15.76 -4.86
CA LYS A 65 1.89 -14.72 -5.40
C LYS A 65 1.36 -13.83 -4.28
N VAL A 66 1.74 -12.57 -4.32
CA VAL A 66 1.54 -11.63 -3.23
C VAL A 66 0.49 -10.59 -3.59
N LEU A 67 -0.50 -10.41 -2.71
CA LEU A 67 -1.36 -9.23 -2.67
C LEU A 67 -0.76 -8.23 -1.67
N VAL A 68 -0.37 -7.05 -2.14
CA VAL A 68 0.06 -5.97 -1.24
C VAL A 68 -1.17 -5.22 -0.74
N VAL A 69 -1.19 -4.84 0.55
CA VAL A 69 -2.35 -4.17 1.17
C VAL A 69 -1.90 -2.96 1.98
N GLU A 70 -2.41 -1.80 1.59
CA GLU A 70 -2.16 -0.50 2.23
C GLU A 70 -3.46 0.12 2.78
N ASP A 71 -3.33 1.12 3.64
CA ASP A 71 -4.46 1.96 4.04
C ASP A 71 -4.76 3.02 2.96
N ILE A 72 -3.76 3.77 2.53
CA ILE A 72 -3.88 4.86 1.55
C ILE A 72 -2.71 4.83 0.57
N VAL A 73 -3.02 4.83 -0.71
CA VAL A 73 -2.04 5.04 -1.79
C VAL A 73 -2.11 6.50 -2.26
N THR A 74 -0.96 7.17 -2.34
CA THR A 74 -0.84 8.55 -2.83
C THR A 74 -0.11 8.60 -4.17
N THR A 75 1.20 8.67 -4.15
CA THR A 75 2.03 8.64 -5.36
C THR A 75 2.42 7.22 -5.79
N GLY A 76 2.15 6.22 -4.95
CA GLY A 76 2.61 4.85 -5.16
C GLY A 76 4.09 4.60 -4.82
N LYS A 77 4.85 5.62 -4.40
CA LYS A 77 6.28 5.46 -4.09
C LYS A 77 6.53 4.41 -3.02
N SER A 78 5.76 4.45 -1.92
CA SER A 78 5.87 3.46 -0.83
C SER A 78 5.54 2.05 -1.30
N SER A 79 4.48 1.93 -2.12
CA SER A 79 4.09 0.67 -2.75
C SER A 79 5.20 0.07 -3.59
N LEU A 80 5.79 0.86 -4.51
CA LEU A 80 6.88 0.42 -5.38
C LEU A 80 8.14 0.02 -4.59
N GLU A 81 8.46 0.73 -3.52
CA GLU A 81 9.57 0.36 -2.63
C GLU A 81 9.28 -0.97 -1.88
N CYS A 82 8.03 -1.20 -1.47
CA CYS A 82 7.61 -2.48 -0.89
C CYS A 82 7.65 -3.61 -1.94
N PHE A 83 7.20 -3.35 -3.16
CA PHE A 83 7.28 -4.30 -4.28
C PHE A 83 8.71 -4.74 -4.54
N LYS A 84 9.66 -3.77 -4.55
CA LYS A 84 11.07 -4.10 -4.71
C LYS A 84 11.53 -5.08 -3.62
N CYS A 85 11.19 -4.84 -2.37
CA CYS A 85 11.54 -5.73 -1.26
C CYS A 85 10.98 -7.15 -1.45
N ILE A 86 9.72 -7.27 -1.90
CA ILE A 86 9.06 -8.55 -2.13
C ILE A 86 9.72 -9.28 -3.31
N ASN A 87 9.97 -8.58 -4.42
CA ASN A 87 10.61 -9.14 -5.62
C ASN A 87 12.05 -9.59 -5.33
N ASP A 88 12.81 -8.82 -4.56
CA ASP A 88 14.19 -9.17 -4.15
C ASP A 88 14.21 -10.48 -3.33
N LEU A 89 13.12 -10.82 -2.66
CA LEU A 89 12.93 -12.10 -1.95
C LEU A 89 12.34 -13.21 -2.83
N GLY A 90 12.02 -12.91 -4.09
CA GLY A 90 11.49 -13.85 -5.06
C GLY A 90 9.97 -14.02 -5.04
N GLY A 91 9.23 -13.13 -4.36
CA GLY A 91 7.76 -13.06 -4.46
C GLY A 91 7.33 -12.39 -5.77
N GLU A 92 6.11 -12.64 -6.19
CA GLU A 92 5.47 -12.08 -7.39
C GLU A 92 4.25 -11.26 -6.96
N ILE A 93 4.27 -9.95 -7.20
CA ILE A 93 3.13 -9.09 -6.89
C ILE A 93 2.05 -9.28 -7.97
N ILE A 94 0.86 -9.69 -7.56
CA ILE A 94 -0.27 -9.88 -8.49
C ILE A 94 -1.24 -8.70 -8.50
N ALA A 95 -1.35 -7.98 -7.39
CA ALA A 95 -2.16 -6.76 -7.25
C ALA A 95 -1.78 -6.00 -5.97
N GLU A 96 -2.23 -4.77 -5.88
CA GLU A 96 -2.30 -4.03 -4.63
C GLU A 96 -3.74 -3.66 -4.29
N ALA A 97 -4.09 -3.70 -3.01
CA ALA A 97 -5.38 -3.24 -2.52
C ALA A 97 -5.20 -2.17 -1.44
N ALA A 98 -6.06 -1.15 -1.45
CA ALA A 98 -6.07 -0.12 -0.43
C ALA A 98 -7.49 0.35 -0.11
N LEU A 99 -7.69 0.98 1.06
CA LEU A 99 -8.98 1.61 1.36
C LEU A 99 -9.18 2.82 0.45
N ILE A 100 -8.14 3.62 0.27
CA ILE A 100 -8.21 4.90 -0.46
C ILE A 100 -7.06 5.00 -1.46
N ASN A 101 -7.38 5.34 -2.71
CA ASN A 101 -6.44 5.89 -3.66
C ASN A 101 -6.62 7.42 -3.66
N ARG A 102 -5.61 8.15 -3.18
CA ARG A 102 -5.60 9.61 -3.13
C ARG A 102 -4.91 10.24 -4.35
N GLY A 103 -4.14 9.47 -5.08
CA GLY A 103 -3.44 9.94 -6.27
C GLY A 103 -4.27 9.84 -7.57
N GLY A 104 -5.49 9.27 -7.49
CA GLY A 104 -6.36 9.12 -8.66
C GLY A 104 -5.71 8.30 -9.78
N ASP A 105 -5.95 8.70 -11.01
CA ASP A 105 -5.47 8.00 -12.21
C ASP A 105 -3.96 8.17 -12.47
N SER A 106 -3.28 9.04 -11.71
CA SER A 106 -1.84 9.24 -11.84
C SER A 106 -1.00 8.11 -11.23
N VAL A 107 -1.61 7.28 -10.37
CA VAL A 107 -0.92 6.16 -9.74
C VAL A 107 -0.77 5.00 -10.72
N ASN A 108 0.47 4.71 -11.06
CA ASN A 108 0.81 3.54 -11.88
C ASN A 108 1.78 2.64 -11.12
N LEU A 109 1.30 1.47 -10.75
CA LEU A 109 2.07 0.47 -9.98
C LEU A 109 2.56 -0.69 -10.85
N GLY A 110 2.17 -0.73 -12.13
CA GLY A 110 2.47 -1.86 -13.02
C GLY A 110 1.63 -3.12 -12.73
N VAL A 111 0.79 -3.09 -11.72
CA VAL A 111 -0.18 -4.14 -11.34
C VAL A 111 -1.53 -3.50 -11.03
N PRO A 112 -2.64 -4.27 -11.02
CA PRO A 112 -3.95 -3.74 -10.64
C PRO A 112 -3.94 -3.13 -9.24
N LEU A 113 -4.47 -1.90 -9.10
CA LEU A 113 -4.75 -1.25 -7.83
C LEU A 113 -6.25 -1.30 -7.54
N ILE A 114 -6.65 -2.01 -6.49
CA ILE A 114 -8.05 -2.23 -6.09
C ILE A 114 -8.35 -1.40 -4.85
N THR A 115 -9.21 -0.39 -4.96
CA THR A 115 -9.51 0.52 -3.85
C THR A 115 -11.01 0.68 -3.62
N LEU A 116 -11.39 1.04 -2.40
CA LEU A 116 -12.80 1.33 -2.09
C LEU A 116 -13.18 2.75 -2.53
N ALA A 117 -12.29 3.71 -2.35
CA ALA A 117 -12.52 5.10 -2.73
C ALA A 117 -11.34 5.63 -3.54
N ASN A 118 -11.65 6.40 -4.58
CA ASN A 118 -10.69 7.20 -5.32
C ASN A 118 -10.96 8.67 -5.02
N LEU A 119 -9.96 9.35 -4.45
CA LEU A 119 -10.01 10.76 -4.11
C LEU A 119 -8.91 11.46 -4.89
N ASN A 120 -9.27 12.32 -5.81
CA ASN A 120 -8.30 13.17 -6.49
C ASN A 120 -8.00 14.39 -5.62
N ILE A 121 -7.01 14.26 -4.74
CA ILE A 121 -6.55 15.36 -3.88
C ILE A 121 -5.22 15.87 -4.46
N PRO A 122 -5.17 17.10 -4.96
CA PRO A 122 -3.95 17.65 -5.53
C PRO A 122 -2.84 17.71 -4.48
N ASN A 123 -1.63 17.39 -4.90
CA ASN A 123 -0.41 17.60 -4.13
C ASN A 123 0.37 18.74 -4.78
N TYR A 124 0.90 19.63 -3.97
CA TYR A 124 1.69 20.74 -4.43
C TYR A 124 3.09 20.68 -3.81
N GLU A 125 4.08 21.02 -4.60
CA GLU A 125 5.44 21.25 -4.08
C GLU A 125 5.51 22.65 -3.44
N GLU A 126 6.40 22.83 -2.49
CA GLU A 126 6.50 24.06 -1.69
C GLU A 126 6.78 25.31 -2.54
N ASP A 127 7.50 25.13 -3.65
CA ASP A 127 7.85 26.18 -4.62
C ASP A 127 6.78 26.40 -5.70
N ASN A 128 5.71 25.62 -5.70
CA ASN A 128 4.63 25.68 -6.71
C ASN A 128 3.24 25.61 -6.05
N LEU A 129 3.02 26.44 -5.03
CA LEU A 129 1.74 26.52 -4.35
C LEU A 129 0.73 27.38 -5.15
N PRO A 130 -0.56 26.98 -5.17
CA PRO A 130 -1.63 27.87 -5.62
C PRO A 130 -1.70 29.16 -4.78
N VAL A 131 -2.17 30.24 -5.39
CA VAL A 131 -2.19 31.57 -4.77
C VAL A 131 -2.96 31.60 -3.44
N ASP A 132 -4.02 30.81 -3.36
CA ASP A 132 -4.87 30.66 -2.17
C ASP A 132 -4.22 29.86 -1.02
N LEU A 133 -3.08 29.22 -1.29
CA LEU A 133 -2.34 28.42 -0.28
C LEU A 133 -1.01 29.05 0.15
N ILE A 134 -0.53 30.10 -0.54
CA ILE A 134 0.80 30.68 -0.31
C ILE A 134 0.96 31.18 1.15
N ASP A 135 -0.09 31.79 1.70
CA ASP A 135 -0.09 32.38 3.04
C ASP A 135 -0.54 31.40 4.14
N ILE A 136 -0.83 30.15 3.79
CA ILE A 136 -1.27 29.14 4.74
C ILE A 136 -0.07 28.26 5.13
N PRO A 137 0.36 28.29 6.40
CA PRO A 137 1.48 27.47 6.82
C PRO A 137 1.14 25.97 6.70
N ALA A 138 2.02 25.22 6.07
CA ALA A 138 1.89 23.76 5.98
C ALA A 138 2.02 23.13 7.38
N VAL A 139 1.00 22.42 7.81
CA VAL A 139 1.00 21.66 9.06
C VAL A 139 1.04 20.17 8.73
N LYS A 140 2.06 19.48 9.21
CA LYS A 140 2.17 18.04 9.05
C LYS A 140 1.52 17.32 10.24
N PRO A 141 0.31 16.78 10.11
CA PRO A 141 -0.27 15.96 11.15
C PRO A 141 0.46 14.63 11.24
N GLY A 142 0.65 14.12 12.44
CA GLY A 142 1.21 12.79 12.69
C GLY A 142 2.50 12.78 13.48
N SER A 143 3.03 11.57 13.70
CA SER A 143 4.13 11.29 14.62
C SER A 143 5.54 11.60 14.08
N ARG A 144 5.68 11.91 12.79
CA ARG A 144 6.99 12.27 12.24
C ARG A 144 7.22 13.77 12.43
N PRO A 145 8.35 14.19 13.03
CA PRO A 145 8.70 15.60 13.08
C PRO A 145 8.67 16.18 11.65
N GLY A 146 8.09 17.36 11.50
CA GLY A 146 8.27 18.15 10.28
C GLY A 146 9.77 18.41 10.09
N LYS A 147 10.21 18.46 8.86
CA LYS A 147 11.52 19.06 8.57
C LYS A 147 11.47 20.53 8.86
#